data_a6544b8688a936e35dbd25be4ff3c8b7
#
_entry.id   a6544b8688a936e35dbd25be4ff3c8b7
#
_cell.length_a   1.000
_cell.length_b   1.000
_cell.length_c   1.000
_cell.angle_alpha   90.00
_cell.angle_beta   90.00
_cell.angle_gamma   90.00
#
_symmetry.space_group_name_H-M   'P 1'
#
loop_
_entity.id
_entity.type
_entity.pdbx_description
1 polymer ?
#
loop_
_entity_poly.entity_id
_entity_poly.type
_entity_poly.pdbx_seq_one_letter_code
_entity_poly.pdbx_strand_id
1 'polypeptide(L)'
;MRNSPRRSMASERAAAAILPTPERHNHGVIERLDRPIADEEGRPTRPYRAVDTLAAMERRGSITAGMRQAGEDFRARFAVAQLDPLRAPDWSRSRDRGSIRYNDRDEPGLRIEAARNAVWRAIQAVGGVGSPAGSCLWHVVGWESSLKQWALEQGWSGRRVSQETASGILIAALGALEVHFGGRLIA
;
A
#
# COMPACT_ATOMS: atom_id res chain seq x y z
N MET A 1 26.54 3.25 -53.85
CA MET A 1 26.02 2.08 -53.09
C MET A 1 25.99 2.43 -51.60
N ARG A 2 24.79 2.71 -51.05
CA ARG A 2 24.62 3.06 -49.61
C ARG A 2 24.23 1.81 -48.88
N ASN A 3 25.11 1.27 -48.03
CA ASN A 3 24.80 0.20 -47.11
C ASN A 3 24.01 0.78 -45.93
N SER A 4 22.72 0.56 -45.90
CA SER A 4 21.91 0.78 -44.71
C SER A 4 22.19 -0.33 -43.71
N PRO A 5 22.52 -0.02 -42.44
CA PRO A 5 22.64 -1.05 -41.43
C PRO A 5 21.27 -1.65 -41.13
N ARG A 6 21.09 -2.93 -41.43
CA ARG A 6 19.97 -3.72 -40.93
C ARG A 6 20.00 -3.68 -39.41
N ARG A 7 19.18 -2.82 -38.81
CA ARG A 7 18.88 -2.90 -37.37
C ARG A 7 18.32 -4.29 -37.13
N SER A 8 19.05 -5.07 -36.37
CA SER A 8 18.68 -6.42 -35.99
C SER A 8 17.34 -6.38 -35.23
N MET A 9 16.31 -7.04 -35.77
CA MET A 9 15.02 -7.26 -35.11
C MET A 9 15.16 -8.04 -33.79
N ALA A 10 16.31 -8.65 -33.52
CA ALA A 10 16.66 -9.26 -32.25
C ALA A 10 16.85 -8.22 -31.13
N SER A 11 17.31 -6.99 -31.47
CA SER A 11 17.46 -5.89 -30.51
C SER A 11 16.10 -5.31 -30.06
N GLU A 12 15.09 -5.36 -30.89
CA GLU A 12 13.74 -4.90 -30.55
C GLU A 12 12.97 -5.91 -29.67
N ARG A 13 13.21 -7.20 -29.83
CA ARG A 13 12.64 -8.24 -28.97
C ARG A 13 13.27 -8.27 -27.57
N ALA A 14 14.54 -7.84 -27.43
CA ALA A 14 15.23 -7.76 -26.14
C ALA A 14 14.75 -6.59 -25.27
N ALA A 15 13.97 -5.68 -25.82
CA ALA A 15 13.40 -4.54 -25.08
C ALA A 15 11.91 -4.73 -24.77
N ALA A 16 11.37 -5.92 -24.85
CA ALA A 16 10.08 -6.25 -24.23
C ALA A 16 10.29 -6.15 -22.71
N ALA A 17 10.28 -4.91 -22.21
CA ALA A 17 10.32 -4.64 -20.78
C ALA A 17 9.24 -5.52 -20.13
N ILE A 18 9.63 -6.34 -19.17
CA ILE A 18 8.68 -7.07 -18.33
C ILE A 18 7.82 -6.01 -17.66
N LEU A 19 6.65 -5.76 -18.25
CA LEU A 19 5.70 -4.81 -17.71
C LEU A 19 5.05 -5.44 -16.48
N PRO A 20 4.84 -4.67 -15.42
CA PRO A 20 4.10 -5.15 -14.27
C PRO A 20 2.70 -5.57 -14.68
N THR A 21 2.19 -6.64 -14.09
CA THR A 21 0.82 -7.08 -14.35
C THR A 21 -0.18 -6.02 -13.87
N PRO A 22 -1.40 -5.97 -14.46
CA PRO A 22 -2.44 -5.03 -14.04
C PRO A 22 -2.71 -5.09 -12.51
N GLU A 23 -2.67 -6.29 -11.93
CA GLU A 23 -2.85 -6.47 -10.49
C GLU A 23 -1.76 -5.77 -9.68
N ARG A 24 -0.50 -5.82 -10.12
CA ARG A 24 0.59 -5.11 -9.44
C ARG A 24 0.43 -3.60 -9.51
N HIS A 25 -0.18 -3.08 -10.58
CA HIS A 25 -0.51 -1.65 -10.67
C HIS A 25 -1.62 -1.25 -9.69
N ASN A 26 -2.53 -2.18 -9.36
CA ASN A 26 -3.61 -1.93 -8.42
C ASN A 26 -3.16 -2.00 -6.95
N HIS A 27 -2.08 -2.73 -6.65
CA HIS A 27 -1.57 -2.97 -5.30
C HIS A 27 -0.43 -2.04 -4.87
N GLY A 28 -0.33 -0.83 -5.39
CA GLY A 28 0.63 0.15 -4.91
C GLY A 28 1.36 0.92 -6.01
N VAL A 29 2.26 1.79 -5.57
CA VAL A 29 3.13 2.55 -6.47
C VAL A 29 4.24 1.64 -6.96
N ILE A 30 4.36 1.51 -8.28
CA ILE A 30 5.41 0.74 -8.92
C ILE A 30 6.44 1.73 -9.49
N GLU A 31 7.67 1.62 -9.04
CA GLU A 31 8.80 2.38 -9.57
C GLU A 31 9.67 1.49 -10.45
N ARG A 32 10.11 2.04 -11.58
CA ARG A 32 11.16 1.42 -12.39
C ARG A 32 12.51 1.71 -11.72
N LEU A 33 13.31 0.68 -11.52
CA LEU A 33 14.64 0.87 -10.96
C LEU A 33 15.53 1.61 -11.97
N ASP A 34 16.20 2.68 -11.52
CA ASP A 34 17.12 3.45 -12.37
C ASP A 34 18.38 2.66 -12.69
N ARG A 35 18.82 1.77 -11.80
CA ARG A 35 19.97 0.90 -12.04
C ARG A 35 19.53 -0.35 -12.78
N PRO A 36 20.12 -0.63 -13.97
CA PRO A 36 19.91 -1.89 -14.63
C PRO A 36 20.51 -3.03 -13.78
N ILE A 37 19.78 -4.12 -13.69
CA ILE A 37 20.24 -5.37 -13.10
C ILE A 37 20.45 -6.33 -14.27
N ALA A 38 21.55 -7.09 -14.25
CA ALA A 38 21.77 -8.14 -15.24
C ALA A 38 20.78 -9.26 -15.00
N ASP A 39 20.07 -9.70 -16.05
CA ASP A 39 19.29 -10.92 -16.03
C ASP A 39 20.20 -12.16 -16.06
N GLU A 40 19.61 -13.37 -16.05
CA GLU A 40 20.36 -14.64 -16.08
C GLU A 40 21.24 -14.77 -17.32
N GLU A 41 20.91 -14.06 -18.41
CA GLU A 41 21.68 -13.99 -19.65
C GLU A 41 22.64 -12.79 -19.72
N GLY A 42 22.80 -12.06 -18.62
CA GLY A 42 23.72 -10.90 -18.54
C GLY A 42 23.22 -9.64 -19.23
N ARG A 43 21.94 -9.57 -19.65
CA ARG A 43 21.35 -8.39 -20.31
C ARG A 43 20.90 -7.37 -19.27
N PRO A 44 21.14 -6.07 -19.52
CA PRO A 44 20.71 -5.03 -18.59
C PRO A 44 19.18 -4.89 -18.63
N THR A 45 18.52 -5.34 -17.58
CA THR A 45 17.09 -5.22 -17.38
C THR A 45 16.81 -4.20 -16.29
N ARG A 46 15.78 -3.38 -16.46
CA ARG A 46 15.31 -2.43 -15.43
C ARG A 46 14.01 -2.96 -14.83
N PRO A 47 14.11 -3.76 -13.77
CA PRO A 47 12.93 -4.32 -13.14
C PRO A 47 12.10 -3.24 -12.45
N TYR A 48 10.82 -3.55 -12.23
CA TYR A 48 9.92 -2.75 -11.42
C TYR A 48 9.91 -3.27 -9.99
N ARG A 49 9.83 -2.37 -9.03
CA ARG A 49 9.61 -2.71 -7.63
C ARG A 49 8.31 -2.08 -7.14
N ALA A 50 7.61 -2.77 -6.27
CA ALA A 50 6.53 -2.17 -5.51
C ALA A 50 7.12 -1.19 -4.48
N VAL A 51 6.60 0.01 -4.45
CA VAL A 51 7.04 1.05 -3.49
C VAL A 51 5.95 1.21 -2.46
N ASP A 52 6.31 1.09 -1.20
CA ASP A 52 5.43 1.48 -0.11
C ASP A 52 5.17 2.99 -0.19
N THR A 53 3.91 3.36 -0.38
CA THR A 53 3.47 4.75 -0.52
C THR A 53 3.89 5.57 0.70
N LEU A 54 3.73 5.04 1.91
CA LEU A 54 4.08 5.73 3.15
C LEU A 54 5.59 5.94 3.27
N ALA A 55 6.38 4.90 3.00
CA ALA A 55 7.84 5.00 3.01
C ALA A 55 8.36 5.97 1.92
N ALA A 56 7.72 6.02 0.76
CA ALA A 56 8.06 6.98 -0.29
C ALA A 56 7.74 8.42 0.11
N MET A 57 6.61 8.66 0.77
CA MET A 57 6.21 9.98 1.26
C MET A 57 7.12 10.48 2.38
N GLU A 58 7.52 9.60 3.31
CA GLU A 58 8.48 9.95 4.37
C GLU A 58 9.84 10.33 3.79
N ARG A 59 10.39 9.53 2.86
CA ARG A 59 11.67 9.84 2.18
C ARG A 59 11.66 11.18 1.44
N ARG A 60 10.50 11.60 0.94
CA ARG A 60 10.31 12.93 0.31
C ARG A 60 10.10 14.05 1.33
N GLY A 61 10.02 13.73 2.61
CA GLY A 61 9.70 14.70 3.66
C GLY A 61 8.26 15.19 3.66
N SER A 62 7.35 14.49 2.97
CA SER A 62 5.94 14.87 2.90
C SER A 62 5.16 14.47 4.16
N ILE A 63 5.62 13.46 4.88
CA ILE A 63 5.05 13.01 6.15
C ILE A 63 6.17 12.79 7.17
N THR A 64 5.81 12.85 8.46
CA THR A 64 6.72 12.56 9.57
C THR A 64 6.86 11.05 9.79
N ALA A 65 7.89 10.64 10.54
CA ALA A 65 8.05 9.25 10.97
C ALA A 65 6.85 8.79 11.83
N GLY A 66 6.28 9.67 12.67
CA GLY A 66 5.09 9.38 13.46
C GLY A 66 3.85 9.15 12.60
N MET A 67 3.62 9.98 11.58
CA MET A 67 2.54 9.77 10.60
C MET A 67 2.70 8.45 9.84
N ARG A 68 3.93 8.12 9.44
CA ARG A 68 4.21 6.82 8.81
C ARG A 68 3.86 5.67 9.75
N GLN A 69 4.37 5.70 10.98
CA GLN A 69 4.09 4.67 11.98
C GLN A 69 2.59 4.50 12.22
N ALA A 70 1.84 5.60 12.33
CA ALA A 70 0.39 5.57 12.50
C ALA A 70 -0.31 4.91 11.29
N GLY A 71 0.15 5.17 10.08
CA GLY A 71 -0.34 4.50 8.86
C GLY A 71 -0.03 3.01 8.84
N GLU A 72 1.18 2.60 9.22
CA GLU A 72 1.58 1.19 9.33
C GLU A 72 0.77 0.46 10.41
N ASP A 73 0.52 1.09 11.54
CA ASP A 73 -0.32 0.57 12.62
C ASP A 73 -1.78 0.38 12.18
N PHE A 74 -2.31 1.33 11.41
CA PHE A 74 -3.62 1.20 10.80
C PHE A 74 -3.67 0.02 9.83
N ARG A 75 -2.71 -0.09 8.91
CA ARG A 75 -2.58 -1.18 7.94
C ARG A 75 -2.52 -2.54 8.62
N ALA A 76 -1.72 -2.67 9.69
CA ALA A 76 -1.60 -3.91 10.43
C ALA A 76 -2.94 -4.34 11.06
N ARG A 77 -3.68 -3.39 11.66
CA ARG A 77 -5.02 -3.67 12.21
C ARG A 77 -6.03 -4.00 11.12
N PHE A 78 -5.98 -3.31 9.99
CA PHE A 78 -6.84 -3.55 8.84
C PHE A 78 -6.66 -4.97 8.29
N ALA A 79 -5.42 -5.44 8.18
CA ALA A 79 -5.10 -6.80 7.77
C ALA A 79 -5.62 -7.85 8.76
N VAL A 80 -5.46 -7.62 10.08
CA VAL A 80 -5.99 -8.53 11.13
C VAL A 80 -7.52 -8.55 11.11
N ALA A 81 -8.15 -7.40 10.86
CA ALA A 81 -9.60 -7.26 10.79
C ALA A 81 -10.24 -7.97 9.58
N GLN A 82 -9.41 -8.47 8.64
CA GLN A 82 -9.84 -9.15 7.40
C GLN A 82 -10.85 -8.32 6.59
N LEU A 83 -10.57 -7.04 6.47
CA LEU A 83 -11.41 -6.08 5.73
C LEU A 83 -11.00 -5.99 4.25
N ASP A 84 -9.91 -6.63 3.86
CA ASP A 84 -9.49 -6.77 2.47
C ASP A 84 -10.18 -7.99 1.83
N PRO A 85 -11.13 -7.79 0.90
CA PRO A 85 -11.87 -8.89 0.28
C PRO A 85 -11.00 -9.75 -0.65
N LEU A 86 -9.85 -9.26 -1.08
CA LEU A 86 -8.96 -9.94 -2.03
C LEU A 86 -7.80 -10.68 -1.36
N ARG A 87 -7.58 -10.46 -0.06
CA ARG A 87 -6.49 -11.11 0.66
C ARG A 87 -6.89 -12.54 1.00
N ALA A 88 -6.34 -13.50 0.26
CA ALA A 88 -6.47 -14.91 0.60
C ALA A 88 -5.94 -15.15 2.03
N PRO A 89 -6.60 -16.01 2.82
CA PRO A 89 -6.09 -16.40 4.13
C PRO A 89 -4.65 -16.91 4.01
N ASP A 90 -3.76 -16.39 4.83
CA ASP A 90 -2.37 -16.86 4.85
C ASP A 90 -2.30 -18.26 5.49
N TRP A 91 -2.46 -19.28 4.66
CA TRP A 91 -2.40 -20.68 5.07
C TRP A 91 -1.03 -21.10 5.58
N SER A 92 0.04 -20.33 5.30
CA SER A 92 1.39 -20.64 5.79
C SER A 92 1.51 -20.45 7.30
N ARG A 93 0.79 -19.47 7.87
CA ARG A 93 0.68 -19.27 9.32
C ARG A 93 -0.07 -20.39 10.04
N SER A 94 -0.82 -21.20 9.31
CA SER A 94 -1.56 -22.32 9.89
C SER A 94 -0.67 -23.53 10.21
N ARG A 95 0.53 -23.63 9.61
CA ARG A 95 1.44 -24.77 9.81
C ARG A 95 2.31 -24.68 11.05
N ASP A 96 2.46 -23.49 11.62
CA ASP A 96 3.29 -23.28 12.83
C ASP A 96 2.53 -23.55 14.15
N ARG A 97 1.35 -24.15 14.07
CA ARG A 97 0.51 -24.51 15.23
C ARG A 97 1.10 -25.61 16.12
N GLY A 98 2.27 -26.18 15.78
CA GLY A 98 2.88 -27.28 16.54
C GLY A 98 3.61 -26.88 17.82
N SER A 99 3.85 -25.61 18.10
CA SER A 99 4.64 -25.19 19.27
C SER A 99 4.12 -24.00 20.07
N ILE A 100 2.98 -23.44 19.73
CA ILE A 100 2.40 -22.38 20.53
C ILE A 100 1.66 -23.03 21.68
N ARG A 101 2.25 -22.95 22.88
CA ARG A 101 1.51 -23.17 24.14
C ARG A 101 0.26 -22.32 24.07
N TYR A 102 -0.86 -22.98 23.91
CA TYR A 102 -2.20 -22.42 23.89
C TYR A 102 -2.44 -21.68 25.21
N ASN A 103 -2.12 -20.41 25.23
CA ASN A 103 -2.52 -19.53 26.32
C ASN A 103 -3.94 -19.08 25.97
N ASP A 104 -4.89 -19.70 26.61
CA ASP A 104 -6.33 -19.81 26.40
C ASP A 104 -7.12 -18.47 26.47
N ARG A 105 -6.46 -17.32 26.22
CA ARG A 105 -7.08 -16.00 26.44
C ARG A 105 -7.40 -15.19 25.19
N ASP A 106 -6.95 -15.62 24.02
CA ASP A 106 -7.20 -14.87 22.78
C ASP A 106 -7.86 -15.79 21.73
N GLU A 107 -9.15 -15.97 21.82
CA GLU A 107 -9.91 -16.57 20.73
C GLU A 107 -9.66 -15.78 19.44
N PRO A 108 -9.31 -16.44 18.32
CA PRO A 108 -9.01 -15.75 17.04
C PRO A 108 -10.13 -14.79 16.62
N GLY A 109 -11.39 -15.10 16.95
CA GLY A 109 -12.54 -14.26 16.70
C GLY A 109 -12.51 -12.94 17.46
N LEU A 110 -12.12 -12.97 18.73
CA LEU A 110 -12.03 -11.74 19.55
C LEU A 110 -10.93 -10.79 19.05
N ARG A 111 -9.83 -11.33 18.55
CA ARG A 111 -8.76 -10.52 17.95
C ARG A 111 -9.22 -9.83 16.67
N ILE A 112 -9.95 -10.52 15.82
CA ILE A 112 -10.51 -9.96 14.59
C ILE A 112 -11.51 -8.87 14.92
N GLU A 113 -12.39 -9.11 15.88
CA GLU A 113 -13.38 -8.12 16.31
C GLU A 113 -12.74 -6.89 16.97
N ALA A 114 -11.77 -7.09 17.84
CA ALA A 114 -10.99 -6.00 18.43
C ALA A 114 -10.27 -5.16 17.36
N ALA A 115 -9.71 -5.82 16.35
CA ALA A 115 -9.06 -5.15 15.22
C ALA A 115 -10.08 -4.36 14.37
N ARG A 116 -11.25 -4.93 14.07
CA ARG A 116 -12.35 -4.23 13.39
C ARG A 116 -12.76 -2.97 14.15
N ASN A 117 -13.00 -3.11 15.44
CA ASN A 117 -13.37 -1.98 16.30
C ASN A 117 -12.28 -0.92 16.35
N ALA A 118 -11.00 -1.31 16.34
CA ALA A 118 -9.87 -0.37 16.29
C ALA A 118 -9.81 0.38 14.95
N VAL A 119 -10.01 -0.32 13.83
CA VAL A 119 -10.08 0.30 12.49
C VAL A 119 -11.23 1.28 12.41
N TRP A 120 -12.43 0.89 12.85
CA TRP A 120 -13.58 1.79 12.83
C TRP A 120 -13.38 3.05 13.68
N ARG A 121 -12.78 2.94 14.86
CA ARG A 121 -12.45 4.11 15.70
C ARG A 121 -11.43 5.02 15.01
N ALA A 122 -10.42 4.45 14.37
CA ALA A 122 -9.43 5.21 13.62
C ALA A 122 -10.07 5.95 12.42
N ILE A 123 -10.96 5.29 11.68
CA ILE A 123 -11.71 5.90 10.59
C ILE A 123 -12.64 7.01 11.10
N GLN A 124 -13.30 6.82 12.23
CA GLN A 124 -14.13 7.87 12.84
C GLN A 124 -13.30 9.08 13.28
N ALA A 125 -12.08 8.87 13.77
CA ALA A 125 -11.17 9.95 14.18
C ALA A 125 -10.74 10.85 13.00
N VAL A 126 -10.75 10.32 11.77
CA VAL A 126 -10.46 11.10 10.54
C VAL A 126 -11.72 11.60 9.82
N GLY A 127 -12.88 11.50 10.44
CA GLY A 127 -14.15 12.02 9.90
C GLY A 127 -15.10 10.97 9.32
N GLY A 128 -14.83 9.68 9.51
CA GLY A 128 -15.67 8.57 9.02
C GLY A 128 -15.39 8.18 7.58
N VAL A 129 -15.95 7.04 7.16
CA VAL A 129 -15.77 6.49 5.79
C VAL A 129 -16.33 7.40 4.69
N GLY A 130 -17.36 8.18 5.00
CA GLY A 130 -17.96 9.13 4.06
C GLY A 130 -17.15 10.41 3.85
N SER A 131 -16.09 10.62 4.65
CA SER A 131 -15.20 11.78 4.47
C SER A 131 -14.12 11.50 3.43
N PRO A 132 -13.55 12.54 2.78
CA PRO A 132 -12.41 12.36 1.89
C PRO A 132 -11.22 11.69 2.56
N ALA A 133 -10.93 12.06 3.81
CA ALA A 133 -9.83 11.53 4.59
C ALA A 133 -10.03 10.05 4.95
N GLY A 134 -11.23 9.68 5.42
CA GLY A 134 -11.57 8.29 5.72
C GLY A 134 -11.57 7.40 4.49
N SER A 135 -12.15 7.87 3.37
CA SER A 135 -12.12 7.16 2.08
C SER A 135 -10.68 6.95 1.59
N CYS A 136 -9.86 8.01 1.62
CA CYS A 136 -8.45 7.93 1.21
C CYS A 136 -7.67 6.93 2.07
N LEU A 137 -7.83 7.00 3.39
CA LEU A 137 -7.17 6.09 4.33
C LEU A 137 -7.59 4.64 4.10
N TRP A 138 -8.88 4.39 3.91
CA TRP A 138 -9.41 3.06 3.65
C TRP A 138 -8.81 2.42 2.40
N HIS A 139 -8.82 3.15 1.29
CA HIS A 139 -8.35 2.62 0.01
C HIS A 139 -6.82 2.60 -0.10
N VAL A 140 -6.14 3.70 0.28
CA VAL A 140 -4.69 3.82 0.04
C VAL A 140 -3.89 3.09 1.11
N VAL A 141 -4.29 3.18 2.37
CA VAL A 141 -3.54 2.53 3.46
C VAL A 141 -4.10 1.16 3.79
N GLY A 142 -5.42 0.99 3.81
CA GLY A 142 -6.07 -0.28 4.11
C GLY A 142 -5.95 -1.30 2.98
N TRP A 143 -6.38 -0.94 1.78
CA TRP A 143 -6.31 -1.80 0.58
C TRP A 143 -5.01 -1.70 -0.21
N GLU A 144 -4.07 -0.88 0.25
CA GLU A 144 -2.78 -0.66 -0.43
C GLU A 144 -2.93 -0.19 -1.90
N SER A 145 -4.05 0.46 -2.23
CA SER A 145 -4.28 1.03 -3.54
C SER A 145 -3.35 2.22 -3.80
N SER A 146 -3.04 2.49 -5.07
CA SER A 146 -2.24 3.66 -5.38
C SER A 146 -3.05 4.94 -5.14
N LEU A 147 -2.39 5.98 -4.60
CA LEU A 147 -3.02 7.29 -4.39
C LEU A 147 -3.56 7.88 -5.69
N LYS A 148 -2.85 7.64 -6.82
CA LYS A 148 -3.29 8.07 -8.15
C LYS A 148 -4.58 7.37 -8.56
N GLN A 149 -4.68 6.07 -8.32
CA GLN A 149 -5.88 5.30 -8.64
C GLN A 149 -7.07 5.77 -7.80
N TRP A 150 -6.89 5.93 -6.48
CA TRP A 150 -7.92 6.49 -5.62
C TRP A 150 -8.38 7.88 -6.10
N ALA A 151 -7.45 8.76 -6.49
CA ALA A 151 -7.76 10.10 -6.96
C ALA A 151 -8.59 10.09 -8.26
N LEU A 152 -8.27 9.19 -9.19
CA LEU A 152 -8.91 9.12 -10.52
C LEU A 152 -10.23 8.35 -10.51
N GLU A 153 -10.29 7.22 -9.81
CA GLU A 153 -11.39 6.27 -9.88
C GLU A 153 -12.32 6.38 -8.67
N GLN A 154 -11.75 6.44 -7.48
CA GLN A 154 -12.49 6.43 -6.23
C GLN A 154 -12.79 7.85 -5.78
N GLY A 155 -11.75 8.63 -5.56
CA GLY A 155 -11.85 9.97 -5.02
C GLY A 155 -12.69 10.00 -3.75
N TRP A 156 -13.56 11.02 -3.65
CA TRP A 156 -14.54 11.15 -2.60
C TRP A 156 -15.92 11.37 -3.19
N SER A 157 -16.92 10.61 -2.76
CA SER A 157 -18.30 10.68 -3.29
C SER A 157 -18.38 10.64 -4.82
N GLY A 158 -17.54 9.82 -5.46
CA GLY A 158 -17.46 9.71 -6.92
C GLY A 158 -16.83 10.91 -7.63
N ARG A 159 -16.30 11.90 -6.89
CA ARG A 159 -15.61 13.04 -7.47
C ARG A 159 -14.13 12.74 -7.64
N ARG A 160 -13.63 12.95 -8.85
CA ARG A 160 -12.20 12.91 -9.14
C ARG A 160 -11.51 14.09 -8.48
N VAL A 161 -10.35 13.85 -7.88
CA VAL A 161 -9.50 14.86 -7.26
C VAL A 161 -8.14 14.89 -7.95
N SER A 162 -7.44 16.03 -7.86
CA SER A 162 -6.07 16.08 -8.36
C SER A 162 -5.15 15.23 -7.48
N GLN A 163 -4.01 14.81 -8.02
CA GLN A 163 -3.05 14.01 -7.25
C GLN A 163 -2.46 14.80 -6.07
N GLU A 164 -2.27 16.10 -6.24
CA GLU A 164 -1.81 17.01 -5.18
C GLU A 164 -2.84 17.10 -4.05
N THR A 165 -4.11 17.27 -4.41
CA THR A 165 -5.22 17.29 -3.44
C THR A 165 -5.31 15.96 -2.71
N ALA A 166 -5.20 14.81 -3.43
CA ALA A 166 -5.22 13.49 -2.83
C ALA A 166 -4.05 13.31 -1.84
N SER A 167 -2.86 13.80 -2.19
CA SER A 167 -1.70 13.78 -1.30
C SER A 167 -1.95 14.60 -0.04
N GLY A 168 -2.50 15.80 -0.17
CA GLY A 168 -2.87 16.64 0.97
C GLY A 168 -3.90 15.99 1.89
N ILE A 169 -4.92 15.34 1.32
CA ILE A 169 -5.94 14.59 2.07
C ILE A 169 -5.29 13.44 2.86
N LEU A 170 -4.41 12.67 2.22
CA LEU A 170 -3.71 11.58 2.89
C LEU A 170 -2.82 12.06 4.04
N ILE A 171 -2.06 13.16 3.82
CA ILE A 171 -1.22 13.78 4.85
C ILE A 171 -2.07 14.20 6.05
N ALA A 172 -3.18 14.89 5.81
CA ALA A 172 -4.09 15.30 6.88
C ALA A 172 -4.69 14.10 7.64
N ALA A 173 -5.08 13.04 6.92
CA ALA A 173 -5.58 11.82 7.53
C ALA A 173 -4.53 11.12 8.41
N LEU A 174 -3.28 11.04 7.94
CA LEU A 174 -2.17 10.46 8.71
C LEU A 174 -1.82 11.29 9.93
N GLY A 175 -1.87 12.62 9.84
CA GLY A 175 -1.68 13.49 11.00
C GLY A 175 -2.76 13.29 12.07
N ALA A 176 -4.02 13.18 11.67
CA ALA A 176 -5.11 12.86 12.59
C ALA A 176 -4.97 11.46 13.23
N LEU A 177 -4.48 10.47 12.47
CA LEU A 177 -4.16 9.14 12.98
C LEU A 177 -3.02 9.15 13.99
N GLU A 178 -1.96 9.91 13.74
CA GLU A 178 -0.83 10.05 14.65
C GLU A 178 -1.32 10.56 16.02
N VAL A 179 -2.17 11.58 16.03
CA VAL A 179 -2.80 12.09 17.26
C VAL A 179 -3.69 11.02 17.91
N HIS A 180 -4.51 10.30 17.13
CA HIS A 180 -5.42 9.27 17.63
C HIS A 180 -4.66 8.10 18.28
N PHE A 181 -3.54 7.67 17.73
CA PHE A 181 -2.74 6.58 18.30
C PHE A 181 -1.74 7.08 19.35
N GLY A 182 -1.14 8.27 19.18
CA GLY A 182 -0.22 8.88 20.13
C GLY A 182 -0.86 9.27 21.46
N GLY A 183 -2.09 9.76 21.43
CA GLY A 183 -2.85 10.10 22.64
C GLY A 183 -3.19 8.90 23.55
N ARG A 184 -3.02 7.67 23.07
CA ARG A 184 -3.21 6.44 23.85
C ARG A 184 -1.99 6.00 24.66
N LEU A 185 -0.82 6.58 24.38
CA LEU A 185 0.42 6.26 25.11
C LEU A 185 0.58 7.09 26.37
N ILE A 186 -0.30 8.07 26.60
CA ILE A 186 -0.21 9.03 27.73
C ILE A 186 -1.32 8.81 28.78
N ALA A 187 -2.20 7.85 28.56
CA ALA A 187 -3.27 7.46 29.49
C ALA A 187 -3.04 6.06 30.04
#